data_5787b5d1a305a952751e4b215016e489
#
_entry.id   5787b5d1a305a952751e4b215016e489
#
_cell.length_a   1.000
_cell.length_b   1.000
_cell.length_c   1.000
_cell.angle_alpha   90.00
_cell.angle_beta   90.00
_cell.angle_gamma   90.00
#
_symmetry.space_group_name_H-M   'P 1'
#
loop_
_entity.id
_entity.type
_entity.pdbx_description
1 polymer ?
#
loop_
_entity_poly.entity_id
_entity_poly.type
_entity_poly.pdbx_seq_one_letter_code
_entity_poly.pdbx_strand_id
1 'polypeptide(L)'
;MLNANDILQTIKMIDEEDLDIRTITMGISLLDCADADIDKSCEKIYNKITRLAKDLVKTGNDIEKEYGIPVINKRISVTPIAMLAAVSGGDPIKYALTLERCAQSVGVNFIGGFSALVQKGFSAGDLEVMNAIPQALAQTDHVCASVNIGSTKAGINMDAVKIMGEKVVEAAKLTQDRNCIGAAKLVIFCNAPEDNPFMAGAFHGVGEADCVINVGVSGPGVVRAALAKAPKDLPMHELADIIKKTAFKITRMGQLVGTEASRRLGVPFGIVDLSLAPAPAIGDSVAYILEEMGLETCGTHGTTACLAMLNDAVKKGGVMASSSVGGLSGAFIPVSEDAGMINAARSGALSIEKLEAMTAVCSVGLDMIVVPGDTPAETIAAIIADEAAIGMVNSKTTAVRAIPAIGVEEGMDLEFGGLLGSGPIMKINRCSSAVMINRGGRIPAPLQSLKN
;
A
#
# COMPACT_ATOMS: atom_id res chain seq x y z
N MET A 1 27.51 -24.35 1.78
CA MET A 1 27.23 -25.21 0.62
C MET A 1 25.74 -25.21 0.43
N LEU A 2 25.23 -24.81 -0.75
CA LEU A 2 23.81 -24.94 -1.07
C LEU A 2 23.49 -26.44 -1.16
N ASN A 3 22.54 -26.89 -0.36
CA ASN A 3 22.06 -28.27 -0.37
C ASN A 3 21.06 -28.41 -1.53
N ALA A 4 21.03 -29.56 -2.22
CA ALA A 4 20.08 -29.82 -3.30
C ALA A 4 18.62 -29.65 -2.84
N ASN A 5 18.31 -29.94 -1.59
CA ASN A 5 16.98 -29.72 -1.01
C ASN A 5 16.61 -28.23 -0.90
N ASP A 6 17.58 -27.34 -0.62
CA ASP A 6 17.34 -25.89 -0.55
C ASP A 6 17.04 -25.32 -1.93
N ILE A 7 17.71 -25.83 -2.97
CA ILE A 7 17.47 -25.44 -4.38
C ILE A 7 16.07 -25.89 -4.81
N LEU A 8 15.72 -27.17 -4.56
CA LEU A 8 14.40 -27.71 -4.88
C LEU A 8 13.28 -26.97 -4.13
N GLN A 9 13.52 -26.60 -2.87
CA GLN A 9 12.55 -25.82 -2.11
C GLN A 9 12.36 -24.42 -2.70
N THR A 10 13.42 -23.76 -3.15
CA THR A 10 13.32 -22.43 -3.80
C THR A 10 12.51 -22.52 -5.09
N ILE A 11 12.78 -23.52 -5.94
CA ILE A 11 12.00 -23.77 -7.16
C ILE A 11 10.51 -23.96 -6.83
N LYS A 12 10.22 -24.77 -5.82
CA LYS A 12 8.85 -25.01 -5.39
C LYS A 12 8.14 -23.78 -4.88
N MET A 13 8.83 -22.92 -4.14
CA MET A 13 8.26 -21.64 -3.68
C MET A 13 7.82 -20.76 -4.86
N ILE A 14 8.55 -20.79 -5.97
CA ILE A 14 8.26 -19.99 -7.17
C ILE A 14 7.15 -20.66 -7.99
N ASP A 15 7.29 -21.95 -8.32
CA ASP A 15 6.43 -22.64 -9.29
C ASP A 15 5.09 -23.09 -8.72
N GLU A 16 5.02 -23.41 -7.41
CA GLU A 16 3.84 -24.02 -6.79
C GLU A 16 3.23 -23.18 -5.65
N GLU A 17 3.99 -22.24 -5.07
CA GLU A 17 3.61 -21.56 -3.82
C GLU A 17 3.50 -20.03 -3.99
N ASP A 18 3.42 -19.54 -5.23
CA ASP A 18 3.15 -18.13 -5.61
C ASP A 18 4.14 -17.10 -5.02
N LEU A 19 5.44 -17.46 -4.90
CA LEU A 19 6.46 -16.47 -4.55
C LEU A 19 6.68 -15.48 -5.69
N ASP A 20 6.51 -14.22 -5.45
CA ASP A 20 6.79 -13.17 -6.43
C ASP A 20 7.62 -12.00 -5.88
N ILE A 21 8.30 -11.31 -6.79
CA ILE A 21 8.76 -9.94 -6.57
C ILE A 21 7.61 -9.04 -6.99
N ARG A 22 6.84 -8.59 -6.00
CA ARG A 22 5.66 -7.78 -6.26
C ARG A 22 6.01 -6.49 -7.00
N THR A 23 7.18 -5.90 -6.70
CA THR A 23 7.63 -4.70 -7.40
C THR A 23 9.13 -4.48 -7.27
N ILE A 24 9.73 -3.96 -8.36
CA ILE A 24 10.99 -3.20 -8.31
C ILE A 24 10.59 -1.73 -8.48
N THR A 25 10.81 -0.92 -7.46
CA THR A 25 10.43 0.49 -7.42
C THR A 25 11.66 1.39 -7.39
N MET A 26 11.74 2.33 -8.33
CA MET A 26 12.76 3.37 -8.33
C MET A 26 12.21 4.60 -7.62
N GLY A 27 12.79 4.93 -6.46
CA GLY A 27 12.55 6.19 -5.76
C GLY A 27 13.40 7.29 -6.40
N ILE A 28 12.80 8.44 -6.72
CA ILE A 28 13.48 9.56 -7.37
C ILE A 28 13.11 10.87 -6.66
N SER A 29 14.12 11.55 -6.11
CA SER A 29 13.93 12.91 -5.61
C SER A 29 13.68 13.88 -6.75
N LEU A 30 12.70 14.77 -6.60
CA LEU A 30 12.37 15.81 -7.56
C LEU A 30 12.66 17.22 -7.02
N LEU A 31 13.32 17.34 -5.86
CA LEU A 31 13.55 18.62 -5.23
C LEU A 31 14.35 19.59 -6.11
N ASP A 32 15.32 19.10 -6.87
CA ASP A 32 16.09 19.87 -7.84
C ASP A 32 15.31 20.25 -9.12
N CYS A 33 14.12 19.69 -9.31
CA CYS A 33 13.20 20.03 -10.39
C CYS A 33 12.29 21.22 -10.07
N ALA A 34 12.27 21.69 -8.80
CA ALA A 34 11.45 22.82 -8.40
C ALA A 34 11.81 24.08 -9.20
N ASP A 35 10.80 24.82 -9.67
CA ASP A 35 10.93 26.07 -10.41
C ASP A 35 9.68 26.92 -10.17
N ALA A 36 9.83 28.24 -10.17
CA ALA A 36 8.69 29.16 -10.06
C ALA A 36 7.72 29.05 -11.25
N ASP A 37 8.23 28.61 -12.39
CA ASP A 37 7.46 28.31 -13.60
C ASP A 37 7.14 26.82 -13.62
N ILE A 38 5.85 26.47 -13.52
CA ILE A 38 5.39 25.09 -13.49
C ILE A 38 5.76 24.32 -14.76
N ASP A 39 5.77 24.96 -15.92
CA ASP A 39 6.08 24.29 -17.20
C ASP A 39 7.57 23.91 -17.24
N LYS A 40 8.47 24.76 -16.71
CA LYS A 40 9.88 24.42 -16.55
C LYS A 40 10.09 23.32 -15.51
N SER A 41 9.35 23.37 -14.40
CA SER A 41 9.39 22.30 -13.39
C SER A 41 8.97 20.95 -14.02
N CYS A 42 7.88 20.93 -14.77
CA CYS A 42 7.40 19.75 -15.48
C CYS A 42 8.42 19.21 -16.51
N GLU A 43 9.10 20.10 -17.24
CA GLU A 43 10.16 19.71 -18.18
C GLU A 43 11.35 19.06 -17.45
N LYS A 44 11.81 19.64 -16.35
CA LYS A 44 12.89 19.09 -15.53
C LYS A 44 12.50 17.70 -14.98
N ILE A 45 11.27 17.54 -14.48
CA ILE A 45 10.73 16.27 -13.98
C ILE A 45 10.77 15.21 -15.09
N TYR A 46 10.22 15.52 -16.25
CA TYR A 46 10.19 14.60 -17.39
C TYR A 46 11.60 14.15 -17.78
N ASN A 47 12.54 15.09 -17.93
CA ASN A 47 13.91 14.81 -18.31
C ASN A 47 14.64 13.97 -17.24
N LYS A 48 14.44 14.26 -15.92
CA LYS A 48 15.07 13.51 -14.82
C LYS A 48 14.57 12.08 -14.76
N ILE A 49 13.25 11.88 -14.74
CA ILE A 49 12.63 10.56 -14.62
C ILE A 49 12.97 9.69 -15.84
N THR A 50 12.78 10.20 -17.06
CA THR A 50 13.06 9.42 -18.28
C THR A 50 14.53 9.05 -18.41
N ARG A 51 15.45 9.90 -17.97
CA ARG A 51 16.88 9.61 -17.96
C ARG A 51 17.24 8.52 -16.95
N LEU A 52 16.71 8.59 -15.70
CA LEU A 52 17.07 7.66 -14.63
C LEU A 52 16.38 6.29 -14.80
N ALA A 53 15.11 6.28 -15.17
CA ALA A 53 14.30 5.06 -15.22
C ALA A 53 14.25 4.38 -16.62
N LYS A 54 14.98 4.87 -17.62
CA LYS A 54 14.94 4.34 -19.00
C LYS A 54 15.14 2.82 -19.10
N ASP A 55 15.98 2.25 -18.24
CA ASP A 55 16.32 0.83 -18.28
C ASP A 55 15.61 0.02 -17.17
N LEU A 56 14.75 0.63 -16.34
CA LEU A 56 14.12 0.00 -15.19
C LEU A 56 13.28 -1.22 -15.60
N VAL A 57 12.39 -1.05 -16.56
CA VAL A 57 11.48 -2.12 -17.02
C VAL A 57 12.27 -3.25 -17.68
N LYS A 58 13.22 -2.91 -18.54
CA LYS A 58 14.09 -3.90 -19.18
C LYS A 58 14.87 -4.69 -18.13
N THR A 59 15.48 -4.02 -17.16
CA THR A 59 16.24 -4.67 -16.09
C THR A 59 15.38 -5.62 -15.26
N GLY A 60 14.15 -5.22 -14.89
CA GLY A 60 13.22 -6.08 -14.18
C GLY A 60 12.85 -7.34 -14.97
N ASN A 61 12.56 -7.19 -16.27
CA ASN A 61 12.24 -8.31 -17.15
C ASN A 61 13.43 -9.24 -17.39
N ASP A 62 14.65 -8.69 -17.50
CA ASP A 62 15.87 -9.48 -17.68
C ASP A 62 16.16 -10.31 -16.40
N ILE A 63 15.97 -9.73 -15.21
CA ILE A 63 16.14 -10.44 -13.92
C ILE A 63 15.11 -11.55 -13.78
N GLU A 64 13.83 -11.27 -14.07
CA GLU A 64 12.77 -12.29 -14.08
C GLU A 64 13.14 -13.47 -14.96
N LYS A 65 13.59 -13.19 -16.19
CA LYS A 65 13.95 -14.20 -17.17
C LYS A 65 15.18 -15.04 -16.77
N GLU A 66 16.17 -14.40 -16.13
CA GLU A 66 17.41 -15.07 -15.72
C GLU A 66 17.25 -15.89 -14.44
N TYR A 67 16.46 -15.39 -13.48
CA TYR A 67 16.32 -16.01 -12.17
C TYR A 67 15.08 -16.90 -12.06
N GLY A 68 14.16 -16.82 -13.04
CA GLY A 68 12.89 -17.54 -12.99
C GLY A 68 11.92 -17.02 -11.92
N ILE A 69 12.20 -15.89 -11.29
CA ILE A 69 11.35 -15.31 -10.24
C ILE A 69 10.46 -14.23 -10.87
N PRO A 70 9.12 -14.35 -10.81
CA PRO A 70 8.23 -13.36 -11.39
C PRO A 70 8.47 -11.95 -10.78
N VAL A 71 8.59 -10.95 -11.64
CA VAL A 71 8.66 -9.53 -11.24
C VAL A 71 7.41 -8.83 -11.77
N ILE A 72 6.39 -8.78 -10.93
CA ILE A 72 5.03 -8.42 -11.35
C ILE A 72 4.93 -6.96 -11.79
N ASN A 73 5.49 -6.03 -11.00
CA ASN A 73 5.45 -4.61 -11.31
C ASN A 73 6.84 -3.99 -11.35
N LYS A 74 6.98 -2.98 -12.21
CA LYS A 74 8.07 -2.01 -12.22
C LYS A 74 7.43 -0.66 -11.98
N ARG A 75 7.86 0.06 -10.92
CA ARG A 75 7.20 1.29 -10.45
C ARG A 75 8.21 2.41 -10.23
N ILE A 76 7.67 3.62 -10.15
CA ILE A 76 8.42 4.81 -9.74
C ILE A 76 7.68 5.44 -8.56
N SER A 77 8.41 5.90 -7.56
CA SER A 77 7.91 6.80 -6.52
C SER A 77 8.72 8.09 -6.54
N VAL A 78 8.05 9.23 -6.41
CA VAL A 78 8.72 10.53 -6.46
C VAL A 78 8.44 11.36 -5.20
N THR A 79 9.22 12.41 -5.01
CA THR A 79 8.98 13.43 -3.98
C THR A 79 7.51 13.87 -4.02
N PRO A 80 6.85 14.07 -2.86
CA PRO A 80 5.49 14.58 -2.83
C PRO A 80 5.33 15.86 -3.65
N ILE A 81 4.50 15.81 -4.69
CA ILE A 81 4.34 16.91 -5.66
C ILE A 81 3.87 18.20 -5.00
N ALA A 82 3.15 18.12 -3.88
CA ALA A 82 2.74 19.31 -3.13
C ALA A 82 3.92 20.21 -2.72
N MET A 83 5.12 19.64 -2.50
CA MET A 83 6.33 20.40 -2.19
C MET A 83 6.79 21.25 -3.37
N LEU A 84 6.66 20.73 -4.60
CA LEU A 84 7.00 21.45 -5.81
C LEU A 84 5.91 22.48 -6.14
N ALA A 85 4.64 22.10 -6.00
CA ALA A 85 3.49 22.99 -6.21
C ALA A 85 3.54 24.23 -5.28
N ALA A 86 4.03 24.07 -4.05
CA ALA A 86 4.23 25.21 -3.13
C ALA A 86 5.23 26.27 -3.64
N VAL A 87 6.10 25.90 -4.58
CA VAL A 87 7.11 26.80 -5.18
C VAL A 87 6.61 27.38 -6.50
N SER A 88 6.01 26.57 -7.37
CA SER A 88 5.69 26.94 -8.73
C SER A 88 4.39 27.75 -8.88
N GLY A 89 3.40 27.48 -8.03
CA GLY A 89 2.02 27.91 -8.32
C GLY A 89 1.47 27.28 -9.62
N GLY A 90 0.27 27.68 -10.01
CA GLY A 90 -0.39 27.21 -11.22
C GLY A 90 -1.19 25.92 -11.03
N ASP A 91 -1.66 25.31 -12.12
CA ASP A 91 -2.54 24.15 -12.06
C ASP A 91 -1.76 22.85 -11.80
N PRO A 92 -1.95 22.18 -10.62
CA PRO A 92 -1.24 20.95 -10.28
C PRO A 92 -1.52 19.78 -11.23
N ILE A 93 -2.60 19.81 -12.01
CA ILE A 93 -2.91 18.79 -13.02
C ILE A 93 -1.76 18.65 -14.02
N LYS A 94 -1.02 19.71 -14.33
CA LYS A 94 0.15 19.64 -15.19
C LYS A 94 1.22 18.67 -14.67
N TYR A 95 1.41 18.62 -13.34
CA TYR A 95 2.31 17.64 -12.72
C TYR A 95 1.80 16.22 -12.91
N ALA A 96 0.50 15.97 -12.65
CA ALA A 96 -0.08 14.65 -12.84
C ALA A 96 0.06 14.16 -14.30
N LEU A 97 -0.25 15.00 -15.27
CA LEU A 97 -0.08 14.69 -16.71
C LEU A 97 1.39 14.49 -17.09
N THR A 98 2.31 15.20 -16.44
CA THR A 98 3.75 15.00 -16.65
C THR A 98 4.21 13.64 -16.10
N LEU A 99 3.77 13.27 -14.90
CA LEU A 99 4.06 11.96 -14.32
C LEU A 99 3.46 10.83 -15.17
N GLU A 100 2.24 11.00 -15.71
CA GLU A 100 1.62 10.06 -16.62
C GLU A 100 2.46 9.86 -17.90
N ARG A 101 2.91 10.96 -18.53
CA ARG A 101 3.82 10.92 -19.69
C ARG A 101 5.14 10.21 -19.37
N CYS A 102 5.68 10.43 -18.16
CA CYS A 102 6.89 9.73 -17.72
C CYS A 102 6.63 8.22 -17.63
N ALA A 103 5.56 7.81 -16.96
CA ALA A 103 5.20 6.40 -16.79
C ALA A 103 5.04 5.70 -18.15
N GLN A 104 4.31 6.32 -19.08
CA GLN A 104 4.15 5.81 -20.45
C GLN A 104 5.47 5.73 -21.22
N SER A 105 6.33 6.76 -21.09
CA SER A 105 7.60 6.82 -21.81
C SER A 105 8.58 5.74 -21.37
N VAL A 106 8.62 5.39 -20.09
CA VAL A 106 9.53 4.36 -19.54
C VAL A 106 8.86 2.98 -19.40
N GLY A 107 7.54 2.89 -19.57
CA GLY A 107 6.76 1.65 -19.57
C GLY A 107 6.50 1.06 -18.18
N VAL A 108 6.53 1.87 -17.12
CA VAL A 108 6.24 1.39 -15.76
C VAL A 108 4.74 1.22 -15.53
N ASN A 109 4.40 0.32 -14.60
CA ASN A 109 3.01 0.01 -14.27
C ASN A 109 2.32 1.15 -13.49
N PHE A 110 3.04 1.75 -12.52
CA PHE A 110 2.53 2.82 -11.67
C PHE A 110 3.62 3.85 -11.37
N ILE A 111 3.19 5.09 -11.14
CA ILE A 111 4.00 6.16 -10.62
C ILE A 111 3.27 6.84 -9.44
N GLY A 112 3.87 6.77 -8.25
CA GLY A 112 3.37 7.40 -7.03
C GLY A 112 4.07 8.71 -6.75
N GLY A 113 3.47 9.54 -5.88
CA GLY A 113 4.03 10.83 -5.47
C GLY A 113 3.17 12.04 -5.83
N PHE A 114 2.02 11.86 -6.49
CA PHE A 114 1.02 12.92 -6.54
C PHE A 114 0.36 13.07 -5.16
N SER A 115 1.15 13.58 -4.21
CA SER A 115 0.92 13.41 -2.77
C SER A 115 1.12 14.71 -2.01
N ALA A 116 0.50 14.80 -0.82
CA ALA A 116 0.65 15.88 0.15
C ALA A 116 0.90 15.33 1.57
N LEU A 117 1.74 16.01 2.36
CA LEU A 117 2.09 15.65 3.73
C LEU A 117 1.55 16.70 4.70
N VAL A 118 0.32 16.54 5.15
CA VAL A 118 -0.47 17.58 5.84
C VAL A 118 -0.69 17.31 7.34
N GLN A 119 0.05 16.36 7.92
CA GLN A 119 -0.06 16.04 9.35
C GLN A 119 0.28 17.22 10.28
N LYS A 120 1.03 18.22 9.81
CA LYS A 120 1.39 19.42 10.59
C LYS A 120 0.54 20.66 10.24
N GLY A 121 -0.23 20.60 9.18
CA GLY A 121 -1.00 21.71 8.60
C GLY A 121 -0.82 21.77 7.09
N PHE A 122 -1.34 22.80 6.46
CA PHE A 122 -1.33 22.97 5.01
C PHE A 122 -0.37 24.06 4.57
N SER A 123 0.38 23.82 3.52
CA SER A 123 0.89 24.85 2.63
C SER A 123 -0.13 25.15 1.52
N ALA A 124 0.10 26.21 0.74
CA ALA A 124 -0.76 26.49 -0.43
C ALA A 124 -0.70 25.33 -1.44
N GLY A 125 0.48 24.80 -1.71
CA GLY A 125 0.66 23.67 -2.63
C GLY A 125 -0.02 22.38 -2.15
N ASP A 126 -0.09 22.13 -0.84
CA ASP A 126 -0.82 20.97 -0.29
C ASP A 126 -2.29 21.04 -0.63
N LEU A 127 -2.94 22.19 -0.39
CA LEU A 127 -4.36 22.36 -0.68
C LEU A 127 -4.67 22.28 -2.17
N GLU A 128 -3.81 22.88 -3.02
CA GLU A 128 -3.96 22.82 -4.47
C GLU A 128 -3.87 21.38 -4.97
N VAL A 129 -2.84 20.62 -4.54
CA VAL A 129 -2.69 19.21 -4.95
C VAL A 129 -3.83 18.34 -4.42
N MET A 130 -4.20 18.46 -3.14
CA MET A 130 -5.33 17.70 -2.57
C MET A 130 -6.64 17.94 -3.33
N ASN A 131 -6.92 19.20 -3.70
CA ASN A 131 -8.09 19.54 -4.49
C ASN A 131 -8.05 18.99 -5.92
N ALA A 132 -6.87 18.88 -6.50
CA ALA A 132 -6.66 18.37 -7.85
C ALA A 132 -6.68 16.82 -7.94
N ILE A 133 -6.51 16.09 -6.81
CA ILE A 133 -6.42 14.61 -6.81
C ILE A 133 -7.54 13.93 -7.60
N PRO A 134 -8.85 14.24 -7.39
CA PRO A 134 -9.90 13.54 -8.12
C PRO A 134 -9.78 13.68 -9.64
N GLN A 135 -9.52 14.89 -10.10
CA GLN A 135 -9.35 15.20 -11.51
C GLN A 135 -8.08 14.57 -12.09
N ALA A 136 -6.96 14.61 -11.35
CA ALA A 136 -5.71 13.97 -11.72
C ALA A 136 -5.89 12.46 -11.94
N LEU A 137 -6.52 11.77 -10.99
CA LEU A 137 -6.76 10.34 -11.06
C LEU A 137 -7.79 9.94 -12.13
N ALA A 138 -8.72 10.84 -12.46
CA ALA A 138 -9.65 10.64 -13.57
C ALA A 138 -8.99 10.77 -14.96
N GLN A 139 -7.97 11.63 -15.08
CA GLN A 139 -7.28 11.89 -16.35
C GLN A 139 -6.04 11.04 -16.60
N THR A 140 -5.64 10.21 -15.63
CA THR A 140 -4.42 9.40 -15.70
C THR A 140 -4.70 7.94 -15.43
N ASP A 141 -3.92 7.04 -16.02
CA ASP A 141 -4.03 5.61 -15.81
C ASP A 141 -2.96 5.08 -14.82
N HIS A 142 -1.73 5.61 -14.89
CA HIS A 142 -0.58 5.12 -14.12
C HIS A 142 -0.34 5.90 -12.83
N VAL A 143 -0.83 7.15 -12.73
CA VAL A 143 -0.58 8.00 -11.55
C VAL A 143 -1.42 7.54 -10.36
N CYS A 144 -0.75 7.42 -9.22
CA CYS A 144 -1.37 7.14 -7.93
C CYS A 144 -1.11 8.31 -6.96
N ALA A 145 -2.07 8.55 -6.07
CA ALA A 145 -2.04 9.66 -5.12
C ALA A 145 -2.11 9.18 -3.67
N SER A 146 -1.54 9.97 -2.77
CA SER A 146 -1.71 9.76 -1.34
C SER A 146 -1.67 11.06 -0.55
N VAL A 147 -2.30 11.06 0.62
CA VAL A 147 -2.24 12.17 1.56
C VAL A 147 -1.95 11.64 2.95
N ASN A 148 -0.88 12.12 3.60
CA ASN A 148 -0.57 11.78 4.98
C ASN A 148 -1.19 12.81 5.92
N ILE A 149 -2.28 12.45 6.59
CA ILE A 149 -3.11 13.38 7.39
C ILE A 149 -2.76 13.39 8.88
N GLY A 150 -1.96 12.44 9.34
CA GLY A 150 -1.67 12.29 10.76
C GLY A 150 -0.32 11.62 11.03
N SER A 151 0.13 11.78 12.26
CA SER A 151 1.26 11.03 12.79
C SER A 151 1.19 10.93 14.31
N THR A 152 1.89 9.93 14.87
CA THR A 152 2.02 9.78 16.33
C THR A 152 2.57 11.05 17.00
N LYS A 153 3.44 11.80 16.30
CA LYS A 153 4.06 13.01 16.86
C LYS A 153 3.24 14.29 16.64
N ALA A 154 2.48 14.37 15.56
CA ALA A 154 1.72 15.57 15.18
C ALA A 154 0.24 15.51 15.55
N GLY A 155 -0.29 14.32 15.85
CA GLY A 155 -1.73 14.11 15.95
C GLY A 155 -2.39 13.98 14.58
N ILE A 156 -3.70 14.13 14.52
CA ILE A 156 -4.50 13.99 13.29
C ILE A 156 -5.02 15.36 12.87
N ASN A 157 -4.80 15.73 11.62
CA ASN A 157 -5.34 16.94 11.00
C ASN A 157 -6.79 16.66 10.52
N MET A 158 -7.77 17.04 11.34
CA MET A 158 -9.20 16.77 11.07
C MET A 158 -9.76 17.61 9.90
N ASP A 159 -9.14 18.74 9.59
CA ASP A 159 -9.51 19.52 8.40
C ASP A 159 -9.10 18.76 7.13
N ALA A 160 -7.90 18.13 7.14
CA ALA A 160 -7.48 17.26 6.06
C ALA A 160 -8.34 16.00 5.95
N VAL A 161 -8.72 15.39 7.08
CA VAL A 161 -9.63 14.23 7.11
C VAL A 161 -10.96 14.54 6.44
N LYS A 162 -11.56 15.69 6.75
CA LYS A 162 -12.80 16.14 6.13
C LYS A 162 -12.64 16.30 4.62
N ILE A 163 -11.61 17.04 4.18
CA ILE A 163 -11.34 17.25 2.76
C ILE A 163 -11.15 15.91 2.05
N MET A 164 -10.39 14.99 2.63
CA MET A 164 -10.12 13.71 1.99
C MET A 164 -11.36 12.81 1.89
N GLY A 165 -12.28 12.85 2.86
CA GLY A 165 -13.56 12.15 2.73
C GLY A 165 -14.35 12.64 1.50
N GLU A 166 -14.39 13.96 1.27
CA GLU A 166 -15.01 14.55 0.09
C GLU A 166 -14.28 14.14 -1.21
N LYS A 167 -12.93 14.16 -1.20
CA LYS A 167 -12.12 13.81 -2.39
C LYS A 167 -12.19 12.34 -2.77
N VAL A 168 -12.34 11.42 -1.84
CA VAL A 168 -12.59 10.00 -2.13
C VAL A 168 -13.92 9.82 -2.87
N VAL A 169 -15.00 10.45 -2.39
CA VAL A 169 -16.30 10.39 -3.06
C VAL A 169 -16.26 11.05 -4.45
N GLU A 170 -15.56 12.19 -4.58
CA GLU A 170 -15.39 12.89 -5.85
C GLU A 170 -14.58 12.03 -6.85
N ALA A 171 -13.49 11.41 -6.43
CA ALA A 171 -12.67 10.53 -7.27
C ALA A 171 -13.47 9.30 -7.76
N ALA A 172 -14.28 8.70 -6.89
CA ALA A 172 -15.18 7.62 -7.27
C ALA A 172 -16.19 8.07 -8.32
N LYS A 173 -16.83 9.22 -8.12
CA LYS A 173 -17.82 9.79 -9.05
C LYS A 173 -17.23 10.09 -10.43
N LEU A 174 -16.05 10.71 -10.48
CA LEU A 174 -15.38 11.07 -11.73
C LEU A 174 -14.89 9.86 -12.55
N THR A 175 -14.84 8.69 -11.91
CA THR A 175 -14.40 7.44 -12.55
C THR A 175 -15.44 6.33 -12.44
N GLN A 176 -16.70 6.69 -12.27
CA GLN A 176 -17.81 5.75 -12.17
C GLN A 176 -17.91 4.81 -13.38
N ASP A 177 -17.66 5.33 -14.58
CA ASP A 177 -17.61 4.59 -15.84
C ASP A 177 -16.46 3.58 -15.94
N ARG A 178 -15.49 3.68 -15.02
CA ARG A 178 -14.33 2.79 -14.88
C ARG A 178 -14.29 2.13 -13.49
N ASN A 179 -15.44 1.70 -12.99
CA ASN A 179 -15.58 1.00 -11.70
C ASN A 179 -15.00 1.78 -10.51
N CYS A 180 -15.15 3.10 -10.49
CA CYS A 180 -14.66 3.98 -9.41
C CYS A 180 -13.15 3.86 -9.14
N ILE A 181 -12.35 3.50 -10.16
CA ILE A 181 -10.90 3.21 -10.03
C ILE A 181 -10.10 4.39 -9.46
N GLY A 182 -10.58 5.62 -9.62
CA GLY A 182 -9.93 6.79 -9.03
C GLY A 182 -9.80 6.69 -7.52
N ALA A 183 -10.82 6.18 -6.82
CA ALA A 183 -10.77 5.96 -5.39
C ALA A 183 -9.80 4.82 -5.02
N ALA A 184 -9.66 3.79 -5.85
CA ALA A 184 -8.70 2.70 -5.65
C ALA A 184 -7.23 3.13 -5.83
N LYS A 185 -6.98 4.24 -6.55
CA LYS A 185 -5.64 4.83 -6.74
C LYS A 185 -5.29 5.91 -5.72
N LEU A 186 -6.15 6.16 -4.72
CA LEU A 186 -5.99 7.16 -3.68
C LEU A 186 -5.85 6.50 -2.31
N VAL A 187 -4.77 6.82 -1.60
CA VAL A 187 -4.48 6.30 -0.27
C VAL A 187 -4.38 7.44 0.75
N ILE A 188 -5.08 7.32 1.88
CA ILE A 188 -4.97 8.27 2.98
C ILE A 188 -4.18 7.62 4.11
N PHE A 189 -3.04 8.21 4.49
CA PHE A 189 -2.12 7.67 5.48
C PHE A 189 -2.16 8.40 6.82
N CYS A 190 -1.83 7.65 7.87
CA CYS A 190 -1.24 8.13 9.10
C CYS A 190 0.11 7.43 9.33
N ASN A 191 1.16 8.17 9.71
CA ASN A 191 2.52 7.65 9.83
C ASN A 191 3.03 7.00 8.52
N ALA A 192 2.85 7.63 7.37
CA ALA A 192 3.32 7.10 6.09
C ALA A 192 4.84 6.89 6.09
N PRO A 193 5.34 5.72 5.66
CA PRO A 193 6.78 5.51 5.48
C PRO A 193 7.27 6.22 4.22
N GLU A 194 8.52 6.67 4.26
CA GLU A 194 9.13 7.46 3.19
C GLU A 194 9.79 6.60 2.10
N ASP A 195 10.01 5.33 2.39
CA ASP A 195 10.74 4.34 1.57
C ASP A 195 9.85 3.23 0.97
N ASN A 196 8.53 3.37 1.06
CA ASN A 196 7.57 2.33 0.67
C ASN A 196 7.58 2.05 -0.85
N PRO A 197 7.95 0.83 -1.30
CA PRO A 197 7.92 0.47 -2.71
C PRO A 197 6.58 -0.12 -3.17
N PHE A 198 5.71 -0.47 -2.23
CA PHE A 198 4.71 -1.51 -2.42
C PHE A 198 3.32 -0.95 -2.73
N MET A 199 2.90 0.06 -2.00
CA MET A 199 1.54 0.55 -2.08
C MET A 199 1.35 1.52 -3.25
N ALA A 200 0.23 1.43 -3.94
CA ALA A 200 -0.20 2.48 -4.85
C ALA A 200 -0.30 3.81 -4.09
N GLY A 201 0.26 4.88 -4.64
CA GLY A 201 0.33 6.17 -3.94
C GLY A 201 1.52 6.32 -2.97
N ALA A 202 2.43 5.34 -2.90
CA ALA A 202 3.72 5.53 -2.25
C ALA A 202 4.45 6.76 -2.81
N PHE A 203 5.25 7.42 -1.99
CA PHE A 203 6.08 8.56 -2.38
C PHE A 203 7.51 8.34 -1.95
N HIS A 204 8.42 9.09 -2.53
CA HIS A 204 9.84 9.11 -2.15
C HIS A 204 10.07 10.25 -1.16
N GLY A 205 10.46 9.89 0.06
CA GLY A 205 10.63 10.86 1.15
C GLY A 205 11.83 11.75 0.99
N VAL A 206 11.81 12.89 1.67
CA VAL A 206 12.91 13.86 1.61
C VAL A 206 14.16 13.41 2.36
N GLY A 207 14.03 12.43 3.24
CA GLY A 207 15.16 11.82 3.96
C GLY A 207 15.90 10.74 3.17
N GLU A 208 15.35 10.34 2.03
CA GLU A 208 15.89 9.28 1.19
C GLU A 208 16.99 9.79 0.24
N ALA A 209 17.74 8.85 -0.39
CA ALA A 209 18.74 9.19 -1.40
C ALA A 209 18.13 9.86 -2.63
N ASP A 210 18.93 10.60 -3.43
CA ASP A 210 18.44 11.26 -4.67
C ASP A 210 17.76 10.28 -5.64
N CYS A 211 18.31 9.06 -5.74
CA CYS A 211 17.71 7.96 -6.50
C CYS A 211 18.06 6.64 -5.81
N VAL A 212 17.07 5.73 -5.67
CA VAL A 212 17.23 4.47 -4.93
C VAL A 212 16.37 3.37 -5.54
N ILE A 213 16.81 2.12 -5.45
CA ILE A 213 16.01 0.93 -5.79
C ILE A 213 15.47 0.30 -4.51
N ASN A 214 14.16 0.23 -4.38
CA ASN A 214 13.46 -0.50 -3.33
C ASN A 214 12.70 -1.68 -3.95
N VAL A 215 12.64 -2.81 -3.24
CA VAL A 215 11.99 -4.02 -3.73
C VAL A 215 10.91 -4.47 -2.75
N GLY A 216 9.73 -4.73 -3.28
CA GLY A 216 8.66 -5.40 -2.55
C GLY A 216 8.61 -6.88 -2.93
N VAL A 217 8.70 -7.77 -1.95
CA VAL A 217 8.57 -9.21 -2.14
C VAL A 217 7.35 -9.74 -1.40
N SER A 218 6.61 -10.66 -2.02
CA SER A 218 5.40 -11.23 -1.46
C SER A 218 5.43 -12.75 -1.52
N GLY A 219 4.59 -13.40 -0.76
CA GLY A 219 4.47 -14.85 -0.74
C GLY A 219 3.52 -15.36 0.35
N PRO A 220 2.24 -14.87 0.41
CA PRO A 220 1.24 -15.48 1.27
C PRO A 220 1.08 -16.99 0.98
N GLY A 221 1.10 -17.39 -0.28
CA GLY A 221 1.02 -18.79 -0.70
C GLY A 221 2.13 -19.65 -0.12
N VAL A 222 3.37 -19.13 -0.08
CA VAL A 222 4.51 -19.85 0.53
C VAL A 222 4.31 -20.08 2.03
N VAL A 223 3.85 -19.04 2.76
CA VAL A 223 3.59 -19.14 4.19
C VAL A 223 2.44 -20.11 4.46
N ARG A 224 1.35 -20.00 3.69
CA ARG A 224 0.21 -20.92 3.77
C ARG A 224 0.63 -22.36 3.52
N ALA A 225 1.38 -22.64 2.45
CA ALA A 225 1.86 -23.97 2.12
C ALA A 225 2.77 -24.57 3.21
N ALA A 226 3.58 -23.73 3.87
CA ALA A 226 4.40 -24.16 4.98
C ALA A 226 3.56 -24.56 6.21
N LEU A 227 2.50 -23.79 6.54
CA LEU A 227 1.59 -24.10 7.65
C LEU A 227 0.69 -25.30 7.34
N ALA A 228 0.21 -25.46 6.11
CA ALA A 228 -0.62 -26.58 5.71
C ALA A 228 0.10 -27.93 5.85
N LYS A 229 1.43 -27.95 5.74
CA LYS A 229 2.27 -29.14 5.96
C LYS A 229 2.59 -29.40 7.43
N ALA A 230 2.32 -28.44 8.31
CA ALA A 230 2.60 -28.58 9.73
C ALA A 230 1.57 -29.50 10.43
N PRO A 231 1.96 -30.27 11.48
CA PRO A 231 1.02 -30.98 12.29
C PRO A 231 -0.06 -30.03 12.87
N LYS A 232 -1.32 -30.48 12.85
CA LYS A 232 -2.46 -29.62 13.25
C LYS A 232 -2.53 -29.37 14.78
N ASP A 233 -1.77 -30.11 15.57
CA ASP A 233 -1.68 -29.99 17.05
C ASP A 233 -0.46 -29.18 17.53
N LEU A 234 0.29 -28.56 16.61
CA LEU A 234 1.42 -27.72 16.97
C LEU A 234 0.98 -26.51 17.82
N PRO A 235 1.70 -26.21 18.89
CA PRO A 235 1.44 -25.00 19.66
C PRO A 235 1.80 -23.73 18.87
N MET A 236 1.15 -22.62 19.19
CA MET A 236 1.25 -21.34 18.44
C MET A 236 2.69 -20.83 18.29
N HIS A 237 3.56 -21.02 19.27
CA HIS A 237 4.95 -20.57 19.17
C HIS A 237 5.77 -21.36 18.13
N GLU A 238 5.43 -22.63 17.90
CA GLU A 238 6.05 -23.43 16.84
C GLU A 238 5.55 -23.04 15.46
N LEU A 239 4.25 -22.71 15.32
CA LEU A 239 3.72 -22.10 14.09
C LEU A 239 4.41 -20.76 13.79
N ALA A 240 4.61 -19.90 14.79
CA ALA A 240 5.36 -18.66 14.62
C ALA A 240 6.80 -18.88 14.15
N ASP A 241 7.48 -19.94 14.61
CA ASP A 241 8.82 -20.31 14.17
C ASP A 241 8.84 -20.78 12.70
N ILE A 242 7.82 -21.52 12.25
CA ILE A 242 7.65 -21.91 10.84
C ILE A 242 7.49 -20.65 9.98
N ILE A 243 6.60 -19.73 10.36
CA ILE A 243 6.36 -18.48 9.65
C ILE A 243 7.66 -17.66 9.55
N LYS A 244 8.35 -17.48 10.67
CA LYS A 244 9.61 -16.73 10.74
C LYS A 244 10.69 -17.31 9.79
N LYS A 245 10.86 -18.63 9.78
CA LYS A 245 11.80 -19.31 8.88
C LYS A 245 11.42 -19.16 7.41
N THR A 246 10.13 -19.19 7.11
CA THR A 246 9.61 -18.99 5.75
C THR A 246 9.82 -17.55 5.30
N ALA A 247 9.45 -16.59 6.13
CA ALA A 247 9.66 -15.15 5.88
C ALA A 247 11.14 -14.82 5.66
N PHE A 248 12.07 -15.43 6.40
CA PHE A 248 13.50 -15.31 6.16
C PHE A 248 13.88 -15.70 4.73
N LYS A 249 13.38 -16.83 4.22
CA LYS A 249 13.70 -17.30 2.86
C LYS A 249 13.14 -16.37 1.80
N ILE A 250 11.87 -15.94 1.95
CA ILE A 250 11.22 -14.99 1.03
C ILE A 250 12.02 -13.67 0.98
N THR A 251 12.41 -13.12 2.12
CA THR A 251 13.20 -11.87 2.17
C THR A 251 14.54 -12.01 1.48
N ARG A 252 15.21 -13.16 1.60
CA ARG A 252 16.49 -13.41 0.91
C ARG A 252 16.36 -13.36 -0.61
N MET A 253 15.21 -13.79 -1.15
CA MET A 253 14.93 -13.68 -2.59
C MET A 253 14.73 -12.20 -3.00
N GLY A 254 13.99 -11.43 -2.22
CA GLY A 254 13.85 -9.99 -2.44
C GLY A 254 15.19 -9.25 -2.39
N GLN A 255 16.06 -9.58 -1.42
CA GLN A 255 17.41 -9.03 -1.30
C GLN A 255 18.27 -9.34 -2.54
N LEU A 256 18.21 -10.58 -3.03
CA LEU A 256 18.94 -10.99 -4.23
C LEU A 256 18.55 -10.16 -5.44
N VAL A 257 17.24 -10.06 -5.71
CA VAL A 257 16.71 -9.31 -6.84
C VAL A 257 17.00 -7.80 -6.70
N GLY A 258 16.82 -7.24 -5.51
CA GLY A 258 17.08 -5.81 -5.26
C GLY A 258 18.55 -5.43 -5.45
N THR A 259 19.46 -6.26 -4.96
CA THR A 259 20.91 -6.06 -5.13
C THR A 259 21.31 -6.13 -6.60
N GLU A 260 20.77 -7.08 -7.35
CA GLU A 260 21.07 -7.23 -8.78
C GLU A 260 20.45 -6.09 -9.62
N ALA A 261 19.22 -5.66 -9.32
CA ALA A 261 18.61 -4.51 -9.96
C ALA A 261 19.44 -3.23 -9.74
N SER A 262 19.85 -2.98 -8.49
CA SER A 262 20.73 -1.88 -8.11
C SER A 262 22.05 -1.89 -8.91
N ARG A 263 22.69 -3.04 -8.99
CA ARG A 263 23.96 -3.21 -9.72
C ARG A 263 23.81 -2.92 -11.22
N ARG A 264 22.74 -3.43 -11.85
CA ARG A 264 22.50 -3.23 -13.30
C ARG A 264 22.14 -1.80 -13.65
N LEU A 265 21.34 -1.16 -12.79
CA LEU A 265 20.89 0.21 -13.00
C LEU A 265 21.90 1.26 -12.55
N GLY A 266 22.94 0.86 -11.78
CA GLY A 266 23.91 1.80 -11.22
C GLY A 266 23.29 2.76 -10.19
N VAL A 267 22.22 2.34 -9.50
CA VAL A 267 21.48 3.12 -8.50
C VAL A 267 21.59 2.41 -7.15
N PRO A 268 21.83 3.12 -6.02
CA PRO A 268 21.91 2.49 -4.71
C PRO A 268 20.72 1.60 -4.39
N PHE A 269 20.98 0.47 -3.71
CA PHE A 269 19.93 -0.36 -3.13
C PHE A 269 19.48 0.25 -1.81
N GLY A 270 18.18 0.45 -1.66
CA GLY A 270 17.54 0.95 -0.45
C GLY A 270 17.08 -0.18 0.44
N ILE A 271 15.83 -0.63 0.26
CA ILE A 271 15.22 -1.60 1.15
C ILE A 271 14.54 -2.78 0.43
N VAL A 272 14.38 -3.87 1.17
CA VAL A 272 13.40 -4.93 0.89
C VAL A 272 12.20 -4.72 1.80
N ASP A 273 11.05 -4.58 1.21
CA ASP A 273 9.76 -4.66 1.89
C ASP A 273 9.23 -6.09 1.77
N LEU A 274 9.22 -6.83 2.88
CA LEU A 274 8.54 -8.11 2.95
C LEU A 274 7.11 -7.88 3.43
N SER A 275 6.22 -7.68 2.51
CA SER A 275 4.80 -7.61 2.80
C SER A 275 4.08 -8.83 2.22
N LEU A 276 3.42 -9.59 3.10
CA LEU A 276 2.48 -10.62 2.65
C LEU A 276 1.26 -9.93 2.06
N ALA A 277 1.39 -9.49 0.81
CA ALA A 277 0.34 -8.83 0.05
C ALA A 277 -0.30 -9.87 -0.87
N PRO A 278 -1.55 -10.25 -0.63
CA PRO A 278 -2.22 -11.27 -1.41
C PRO A 278 -2.44 -10.81 -2.85
N ALA A 279 -2.74 -11.79 -3.71
CA ALA A 279 -3.28 -11.60 -5.04
C ALA A 279 -4.64 -12.29 -5.13
N PRO A 280 -5.50 -11.95 -6.12
CA PRO A 280 -6.81 -12.59 -6.27
C PRO A 280 -6.78 -14.10 -6.52
N ALA A 281 -5.60 -14.66 -6.75
CA ALA A 281 -5.41 -16.11 -6.91
C ALA A 281 -5.76 -16.86 -5.62
N ILE A 282 -6.45 -18.00 -5.76
CA ILE A 282 -6.96 -18.78 -4.60
C ILE A 282 -5.84 -19.26 -3.66
N GLY A 283 -4.62 -19.46 -4.17
CA GLY A 283 -3.45 -19.90 -3.38
C GLY A 283 -2.84 -18.82 -2.52
N ASP A 284 -2.94 -17.55 -2.93
CA ASP A 284 -2.19 -16.42 -2.41
C ASP A 284 -3.06 -15.52 -1.51
N SER A 285 -3.41 -16.00 -0.31
CA SER A 285 -4.34 -15.34 0.60
C SER A 285 -3.81 -15.28 2.03
N VAL A 286 -3.84 -14.10 2.64
CA VAL A 286 -3.54 -13.90 4.07
C VAL A 286 -4.66 -14.45 4.95
N ALA A 287 -5.92 -14.32 4.54
CA ALA A 287 -7.04 -14.91 5.26
C ALA A 287 -6.87 -16.43 5.40
N TYR A 288 -6.49 -17.12 4.33
CA TYR A 288 -6.25 -18.56 4.39
C TYR A 288 -5.04 -18.95 5.23
N ILE A 289 -4.02 -18.08 5.38
CA ILE A 289 -2.94 -18.29 6.38
C ILE A 289 -3.53 -18.33 7.79
N LEU A 290 -4.44 -17.39 8.10
CA LEU A 290 -5.08 -17.33 9.42
C LEU A 290 -5.98 -18.55 9.68
N GLU A 291 -6.65 -19.05 8.64
CA GLU A 291 -7.45 -20.27 8.72
C GLU A 291 -6.58 -21.53 8.93
N GLU A 292 -5.40 -21.62 8.31
CA GLU A 292 -4.44 -22.71 8.60
C GLU A 292 -3.93 -22.70 10.04
N MET A 293 -4.01 -21.55 10.74
CA MET A 293 -3.73 -21.47 12.19
C MET A 293 -4.86 -22.02 13.07
N GLY A 294 -5.95 -22.49 12.49
CA GLY A 294 -7.07 -23.13 13.19
C GLY A 294 -8.34 -22.28 13.31
N LEU A 295 -8.46 -21.18 12.56
CA LEU A 295 -9.71 -20.45 12.43
C LEU A 295 -10.60 -21.12 11.39
N GLU A 296 -11.91 -21.27 11.66
CA GLU A 296 -12.86 -21.77 10.68
C GLU A 296 -13.00 -20.82 9.47
N THR A 297 -13.02 -19.51 9.75
CA THR A 297 -13.12 -18.45 8.76
C THR A 297 -12.44 -17.19 9.29
N CYS A 298 -11.74 -16.48 8.42
CA CYS A 298 -11.20 -15.15 8.76
C CYS A 298 -12.35 -14.21 9.18
N GLY A 299 -12.14 -13.41 10.22
CA GLY A 299 -13.18 -12.58 10.85
C GLY A 299 -13.72 -13.16 12.15
N THR A 300 -13.64 -14.48 12.36
CA THR A 300 -13.98 -15.14 13.61
C THR A 300 -13.17 -14.58 14.81
N HIS A 301 -13.70 -14.71 16.04
CA HIS A 301 -12.95 -14.37 17.25
C HIS A 301 -11.63 -15.17 17.28
N GLY A 302 -10.51 -14.48 17.56
CA GLY A 302 -9.15 -15.03 17.44
C GLY A 302 -8.39 -14.51 16.22
N THR A 303 -9.05 -14.02 15.16
CA THR A 303 -8.40 -13.51 13.94
C THR A 303 -7.37 -12.43 14.23
N THR A 304 -7.70 -11.45 15.07
CA THR A 304 -6.76 -10.37 15.46
C THR A 304 -5.53 -10.92 16.17
N ALA A 305 -5.69 -11.94 17.04
CA ALA A 305 -4.56 -12.57 17.75
C ALA A 305 -3.65 -13.35 16.77
N CYS A 306 -4.24 -14.13 15.86
CA CYS A 306 -3.49 -14.85 14.82
C CYS A 306 -2.75 -13.87 13.89
N LEU A 307 -3.40 -12.78 13.49
CA LEU A 307 -2.80 -11.74 12.65
C LEU A 307 -1.63 -11.03 13.37
N ALA A 308 -1.77 -10.74 14.66
CA ALA A 308 -0.69 -10.17 15.46
C ALA A 308 0.56 -11.07 15.47
N MET A 309 0.35 -12.36 15.67
CA MET A 309 1.43 -13.36 15.63
C MET A 309 2.05 -13.46 14.23
N LEU A 310 1.22 -13.52 13.17
CA LEU A 310 1.66 -13.56 11.79
C LEU A 310 2.55 -12.36 11.47
N ASN A 311 2.05 -11.15 11.74
CA ASN A 311 2.74 -9.90 11.46
C ASN A 311 4.09 -9.80 12.16
N ASP A 312 4.15 -10.18 13.45
CA ASP A 312 5.38 -10.17 14.24
C ASP A 312 6.40 -11.22 13.73
N ALA A 313 5.95 -12.44 13.44
CA ALA A 313 6.81 -13.51 12.94
C ALA A 313 7.40 -13.17 11.56
N VAL A 314 6.61 -12.56 10.67
CA VAL A 314 7.06 -12.08 9.36
C VAL A 314 8.13 -11.01 9.51
N LYS A 315 7.92 -10.00 10.35
CA LYS A 315 8.91 -8.94 10.63
C LYS A 315 10.21 -9.51 11.19
N LYS A 316 10.13 -10.42 12.16
CA LYS A 316 11.31 -11.10 12.73
C LYS A 316 12.10 -11.88 11.68
N GLY A 317 11.40 -12.60 10.79
CA GLY A 317 12.03 -13.31 9.67
C GLY A 317 12.75 -12.37 8.71
N GLY A 318 12.11 -11.26 8.35
CA GLY A 318 12.66 -10.22 7.49
C GLY A 318 13.95 -9.61 8.05
N VAL A 319 13.91 -9.11 9.27
CA VAL A 319 15.07 -8.48 9.94
C VAL A 319 16.25 -9.44 10.10
N MET A 320 15.99 -10.74 10.27
CA MET A 320 17.05 -11.75 10.32
C MET A 320 17.68 -12.02 8.95
N ALA A 321 16.96 -11.75 7.86
CA ALA A 321 17.39 -12.06 6.49
C ALA A 321 18.17 -10.93 5.83
N SER A 322 17.89 -9.68 6.18
CA SER A 322 18.46 -8.48 5.56
C SER A 322 18.65 -7.37 6.59
N SER A 323 19.73 -6.62 6.45
CA SER A 323 19.95 -5.35 7.18
C SER A 323 19.20 -4.16 6.56
N SER A 324 18.62 -4.37 5.39
CA SER A 324 17.93 -3.34 4.59
C SER A 324 16.43 -3.63 4.51
N VAL A 325 15.79 -3.90 5.64
CA VAL A 325 14.33 -4.08 5.70
C VAL A 325 13.68 -2.74 6.00
N GLY A 326 12.63 -2.40 5.25
CA GLY A 326 11.93 -1.13 5.37
C GLY A 326 10.51 -1.21 4.82
N GLY A 327 9.96 -0.08 4.40
CA GLY A 327 8.62 0.04 3.86
C GLY A 327 7.54 -0.30 4.89
N LEU A 328 6.59 -1.10 4.47
CA LEU A 328 5.46 -1.53 5.31
C LEU A 328 5.70 -2.86 6.02
N SER A 329 6.52 -3.72 5.48
CA SER A 329 6.89 -5.07 5.95
C SER A 329 5.94 -5.70 6.97
N GLY A 330 5.29 -6.80 6.61
CA GLY A 330 4.35 -7.51 7.48
C GLY A 330 3.19 -8.14 6.72
N ALA A 331 2.02 -8.23 7.35
CA ALA A 331 0.83 -8.81 6.74
C ALA A 331 -0.15 -7.73 6.27
N PHE A 332 -0.51 -7.74 4.99
CA PHE A 332 -1.56 -6.93 4.39
C PHE A 332 -2.92 -7.62 4.48
N ILE A 333 -3.97 -6.84 4.55
CA ILE A 333 -5.35 -7.34 4.62
C ILE A 333 -6.27 -6.60 3.63
N PRO A 334 -5.89 -6.42 2.35
CA PRO A 334 -6.77 -5.82 1.36
C PRO A 334 -7.95 -6.75 1.07
N VAL A 335 -9.17 -6.21 1.08
CA VAL A 335 -10.34 -7.07 0.92
C VAL A 335 -10.50 -7.56 -0.52
N SER A 336 -10.39 -6.68 -1.53
CA SER A 336 -10.62 -7.07 -2.93
C SER A 336 -9.49 -7.88 -3.57
N GLU A 337 -8.30 -7.86 -2.96
CA GLU A 337 -7.11 -8.53 -3.48
C GLU A 337 -6.89 -9.92 -2.85
N ASP A 338 -7.74 -10.36 -1.90
CA ASP A 338 -7.58 -11.59 -1.11
C ASP A 338 -8.84 -12.46 -1.19
N ALA A 339 -8.75 -13.62 -1.85
CA ALA A 339 -9.89 -14.52 -2.02
C ALA A 339 -10.53 -14.96 -0.70
N GLY A 340 -9.76 -15.15 0.36
CA GLY A 340 -10.27 -15.50 1.68
C GLY A 340 -10.97 -14.32 2.37
N MET A 341 -10.43 -13.09 2.25
CA MET A 341 -11.09 -11.88 2.77
C MET A 341 -12.41 -11.61 2.04
N ILE A 342 -12.43 -11.76 0.71
CA ILE A 342 -13.66 -11.66 -0.09
C ILE A 342 -14.71 -12.63 0.42
N ASN A 343 -14.36 -13.91 0.60
CA ASN A 343 -15.28 -14.94 1.07
C ASN A 343 -15.77 -14.65 2.50
N ALA A 344 -14.89 -14.21 3.39
CA ALA A 344 -15.23 -13.84 4.76
C ALA A 344 -16.18 -12.63 4.81
N ALA A 345 -15.96 -11.62 3.95
CA ALA A 345 -16.84 -10.47 3.84
C ALA A 345 -18.23 -10.85 3.28
N ARG A 346 -18.29 -11.69 2.23
CA ARG A 346 -19.56 -12.19 1.66
C ARG A 346 -20.37 -13.03 2.65
N SER A 347 -19.71 -13.86 3.45
CA SER A 347 -20.37 -14.67 4.48
C SER A 347 -20.83 -13.85 5.71
N GLY A 348 -20.39 -12.58 5.82
CA GLY A 348 -20.66 -11.72 6.98
C GLY A 348 -19.78 -12.04 8.21
N ALA A 349 -18.79 -12.92 8.09
CA ALA A 349 -17.83 -13.18 9.16
C ALA A 349 -16.84 -12.01 9.35
N LEU A 350 -16.57 -11.24 8.28
CA LEU A 350 -15.68 -10.09 8.28
C LEU A 350 -16.49 -8.80 8.05
N SER A 351 -16.54 -7.93 9.04
CA SER A 351 -17.13 -6.58 8.95
C SER A 351 -16.05 -5.50 8.94
N ILE A 352 -16.43 -4.26 8.65
CA ILE A 352 -15.48 -3.11 8.69
C ILE A 352 -14.95 -2.92 10.11
N GLU A 353 -15.80 -3.00 11.14
CA GLU A 353 -15.37 -2.88 12.53
C GLU A 353 -14.41 -4.01 12.96
N LYS A 354 -14.58 -5.20 12.38
CA LYS A 354 -13.62 -6.29 12.58
C LYS A 354 -12.30 -6.02 11.89
N LEU A 355 -12.33 -5.48 10.68
CA LEU A 355 -11.14 -5.03 9.96
C LEU A 355 -10.41 -3.93 10.73
N GLU A 356 -11.10 -2.91 11.25
CA GLU A 356 -10.50 -1.87 12.11
C GLU A 356 -9.77 -2.46 13.31
N ALA A 357 -10.36 -3.45 13.99
CA ALA A 357 -9.68 -4.15 15.07
C ALA A 357 -8.43 -4.92 14.59
N MET A 358 -8.46 -5.47 13.38
CA MET A 358 -7.33 -6.17 12.76
C MET A 358 -6.22 -5.18 12.34
N THR A 359 -6.58 -3.97 11.93
CA THR A 359 -5.61 -2.94 11.51
C THR A 359 -4.75 -2.43 12.67
N ALA A 360 -5.15 -2.62 13.90
CA ALA A 360 -4.30 -2.36 15.06
C ALA A 360 -3.01 -3.22 15.06
N VAL A 361 -3.02 -4.37 14.40
CA VAL A 361 -1.93 -5.36 14.42
C VAL A 361 -1.42 -5.76 13.03
N CYS A 362 -2.05 -5.33 11.94
CA CYS A 362 -1.54 -5.55 10.57
C CYS A 362 -0.42 -4.56 10.22
N SER A 363 0.11 -4.63 9.01
CA SER A 363 1.18 -3.72 8.56
C SER A 363 0.69 -2.44 7.88
N VAL A 364 -0.55 -2.39 7.40
CA VAL A 364 -1.06 -1.25 6.62
C VAL A 364 -2.28 -0.58 7.26
N GLY A 365 -3.48 -1.13 7.12
CA GLY A 365 -4.73 -0.48 7.50
C GLY A 365 -5.92 -1.07 6.76
N LEU A 366 -7.00 -0.30 6.64
CA LEU A 366 -8.16 -0.63 5.83
C LEU A 366 -7.82 -0.46 4.35
N ASP A 367 -7.68 -1.57 3.65
CA ASP A 367 -7.21 -1.54 2.28
C ASP A 367 -8.21 -2.19 1.32
N MET A 368 -8.44 -1.50 0.18
CA MET A 368 -9.34 -1.98 -0.88
C MET A 368 -10.72 -2.40 -0.36
N ILE A 369 -11.31 -1.61 0.52
CA ILE A 369 -12.68 -1.84 1.00
C ILE A 369 -13.69 -1.15 0.10
N VAL A 370 -14.64 -1.92 -0.41
CA VAL A 370 -15.74 -1.40 -1.21
C VAL A 370 -16.93 -1.11 -0.29
N VAL A 371 -17.44 0.11 -0.34
CA VAL A 371 -18.57 0.56 0.47
C VAL A 371 -19.75 1.00 -0.43
N PRO A 372 -20.98 1.07 0.10
CA PRO A 372 -22.12 1.50 -0.71
C PRO A 372 -21.89 2.87 -1.37
N GLY A 373 -22.32 3.01 -2.62
CA GLY A 373 -22.07 4.21 -3.41
C GLY A 373 -22.74 5.49 -2.89
N ASP A 374 -23.76 5.35 -2.03
CA ASP A 374 -24.45 6.43 -1.34
C ASP A 374 -23.83 6.80 0.02
N THR A 375 -22.68 6.22 0.36
CA THR A 375 -21.96 6.52 1.62
C THR A 375 -21.60 8.00 1.69
N PRO A 376 -22.05 8.72 2.74
CA PRO A 376 -21.73 10.14 2.90
C PRO A 376 -20.22 10.38 3.04
N ALA A 377 -19.72 11.50 2.51
CA ALA A 377 -18.32 11.90 2.63
C ALA A 377 -17.85 11.99 4.09
N GLU A 378 -18.73 12.42 5.00
CA GLU A 378 -18.45 12.48 6.43
C GLU A 378 -18.29 11.09 7.06
N THR A 379 -18.95 10.07 6.54
CA THR A 379 -18.76 8.68 6.98
C THR A 379 -17.41 8.15 6.51
N ILE A 380 -17.03 8.40 5.25
CA ILE A 380 -15.69 8.08 4.76
C ILE A 380 -14.61 8.80 5.58
N ALA A 381 -14.82 10.09 5.87
CA ALA A 381 -13.93 10.88 6.72
C ALA A 381 -13.82 10.31 8.14
N ALA A 382 -14.92 9.79 8.71
CA ALA A 382 -14.90 9.16 10.02
C ALA A 382 -14.10 7.85 10.03
N ILE A 383 -14.23 7.00 9.01
CA ILE A 383 -13.42 5.80 8.83
C ILE A 383 -11.92 6.17 8.73
N ILE A 384 -11.59 7.22 7.98
CA ILE A 384 -10.21 7.74 7.89
C ILE A 384 -9.71 8.21 9.27
N ALA A 385 -10.56 8.88 10.06
CA ALA A 385 -10.20 9.35 11.40
C ALA A 385 -9.94 8.18 12.37
N ASP A 386 -10.76 7.14 12.34
CA ASP A 386 -10.63 5.97 13.18
C ASP A 386 -9.32 5.20 12.87
N GLU A 387 -9.04 4.97 11.60
CA GLU A 387 -7.76 4.36 11.18
C GLU A 387 -6.55 5.20 11.54
N ALA A 388 -6.65 6.53 11.38
CA ALA A 388 -5.58 7.42 11.79
C ALA A 388 -5.36 7.40 13.32
N ALA A 389 -6.43 7.28 14.11
CA ALA A 389 -6.34 7.14 15.56
C ALA A 389 -5.64 5.82 15.96
N ILE A 390 -5.99 4.71 15.31
CA ILE A 390 -5.32 3.41 15.50
C ILE A 390 -3.82 3.53 15.19
N GLY A 391 -3.46 4.12 14.05
CA GLY A 391 -2.07 4.34 13.66
C GLY A 391 -1.31 5.23 14.62
N MET A 392 -1.91 6.35 14.98
CA MET A 392 -1.33 7.34 15.88
C MET A 392 -1.02 6.76 17.28
N VAL A 393 -1.99 6.07 17.88
CA VAL A 393 -1.84 5.52 19.24
C VAL A 393 -0.86 4.35 19.27
N ASN A 394 -0.86 3.49 18.25
CA ASN A 394 0.02 2.32 18.18
C ASN A 394 1.41 2.63 17.57
N SER A 395 1.70 3.87 17.19
CA SER A 395 2.96 4.26 16.54
C SER A 395 3.27 3.40 15.30
N LYS A 396 2.24 3.10 14.51
CA LYS A 396 2.34 2.31 13.28
C LYS A 396 1.73 3.05 12.09
N THR A 397 2.12 2.68 10.89
CA THR A 397 1.45 3.14 9.68
C THR A 397 0.04 2.57 9.62
N THR A 398 -0.94 3.43 9.35
CA THR A 398 -2.25 3.03 8.87
C THR A 398 -2.58 3.75 7.57
N ALA A 399 -3.37 3.10 6.73
CA ALA A 399 -3.81 3.61 5.44
C ALA A 399 -5.29 3.29 5.24
N VAL A 400 -5.98 4.12 4.47
CA VAL A 400 -7.35 3.88 4.04
C VAL A 400 -7.43 3.98 2.53
N ARG A 401 -7.88 2.91 1.88
CA ARG A 401 -8.39 2.85 0.51
C ARG A 401 -9.85 2.40 0.54
N ALA A 402 -10.75 3.35 0.70
CA ALA A 402 -12.19 3.12 0.68
C ALA A 402 -12.77 3.51 -0.69
N ILE A 403 -13.59 2.64 -1.28
CA ILE A 403 -14.08 2.80 -2.64
C ILE A 403 -15.61 2.81 -2.61
N PRO A 404 -16.24 4.00 -2.67
CA PRO A 404 -17.69 4.10 -2.86
C PRO A 404 -18.09 3.51 -4.23
N ALA A 405 -18.93 2.47 -4.21
CA ALA A 405 -19.40 1.76 -5.40
C ALA A 405 -20.54 2.53 -6.09
N ILE A 406 -20.22 3.69 -6.69
CA ILE A 406 -21.21 4.58 -7.30
C ILE A 406 -21.91 3.87 -8.46
N GLY A 407 -23.26 3.77 -8.36
CA GLY A 407 -24.10 3.16 -9.42
C GLY A 407 -24.10 1.64 -9.43
N VAL A 408 -23.51 0.98 -8.42
CA VAL A 408 -23.54 -0.47 -8.26
C VAL A 408 -24.54 -0.85 -7.16
N GLU A 409 -25.36 -1.85 -7.41
CA GLU A 409 -26.40 -2.31 -6.45
C GLU A 409 -25.80 -3.11 -5.29
N GLU A 410 -26.42 -3.04 -4.12
CA GLU A 410 -26.03 -3.85 -2.96
C GLU A 410 -26.08 -5.36 -3.31
N GLY A 411 -25.05 -6.11 -2.89
CA GLY A 411 -24.92 -7.54 -3.19
C GLY A 411 -24.16 -7.86 -4.47
N MET A 412 -23.82 -6.85 -5.27
CA MET A 412 -22.88 -6.98 -6.39
C MET A 412 -21.44 -6.74 -5.93
N ASP A 413 -20.49 -7.23 -6.72
CA ASP A 413 -19.07 -6.90 -6.53
C ASP A 413 -18.68 -5.74 -7.43
N LEU A 414 -17.71 -4.95 -6.97
CA LEU A 414 -17.03 -3.96 -7.80
C LEU A 414 -15.73 -4.59 -8.33
N GLU A 415 -15.58 -4.65 -9.65
CA GLU A 415 -14.46 -5.31 -10.30
C GLU A 415 -13.42 -4.27 -10.79
N PHE A 416 -12.19 -4.40 -10.33
CA PHE A 416 -11.06 -3.52 -10.70
C PHE A 416 -10.15 -4.16 -11.73
N GLY A 417 -10.13 -5.49 -11.80
CA GLY A 417 -9.24 -6.28 -12.65
C GLY A 417 -7.80 -6.36 -12.16
N GLY A 418 -7.03 -7.23 -12.81
CA GLY A 418 -5.61 -7.45 -12.51
C GLY A 418 -5.35 -7.79 -11.04
N LEU A 419 -4.32 -7.19 -10.45
CA LEU A 419 -3.96 -7.39 -9.04
C LEU A 419 -4.93 -6.76 -8.05
N LEU A 420 -5.72 -5.77 -8.45
CA LEU A 420 -6.67 -5.10 -7.57
C LEU A 420 -7.94 -5.93 -7.34
N GLY A 421 -8.16 -6.96 -8.15
CA GLY A 421 -9.20 -7.96 -7.99
C GLY A 421 -10.62 -7.45 -8.08
N SER A 422 -11.50 -7.99 -7.24
CA SER A 422 -12.90 -7.58 -7.13
C SER A 422 -13.33 -7.60 -5.66
N GLY A 423 -14.10 -6.61 -5.21
CA GLY A 423 -14.52 -6.48 -3.82
C GLY A 423 -16.04 -6.52 -3.65
N PRO A 424 -16.56 -7.29 -2.67
CA PRO A 424 -17.95 -7.20 -2.28
C PRO A 424 -18.24 -5.86 -1.60
N ILE A 425 -19.42 -5.31 -1.83
CA ILE A 425 -19.86 -4.09 -1.14
C ILE A 425 -20.12 -4.43 0.33
N MET A 426 -19.26 -3.91 1.21
CA MET A 426 -19.34 -4.15 2.65
C MET A 426 -20.37 -3.22 3.32
N LYS A 427 -21.13 -3.75 4.25
CA LYS A 427 -22.08 -2.95 5.03
C LYS A 427 -21.35 -1.95 5.90
N ILE A 428 -21.90 -0.74 6.01
CA ILE A 428 -21.43 0.33 6.90
C ILE A 428 -22.51 0.72 7.91
N ASN A 429 -22.08 1.28 9.04
CA ASN A 429 -22.98 1.91 9.98
C ASN A 429 -23.60 3.16 9.34
N ARG A 430 -24.91 3.29 9.38
CA ARG A 430 -25.66 4.41 8.78
C ARG A 430 -25.87 5.61 9.72
N CYS A 431 -25.39 5.55 10.98
CA CYS A 431 -25.45 6.68 11.90
C CYS A 431 -24.49 7.78 11.45
N SER A 432 -24.93 9.02 11.54
CA SER A 432 -24.17 10.17 11.02
C SER A 432 -23.02 10.57 11.95
N SER A 433 -21.82 10.71 11.38
CA SER A 433 -20.64 11.31 12.01
C SER A 433 -20.41 12.77 11.62
N ALA A 434 -21.36 13.39 10.89
CA ALA A 434 -21.17 14.72 10.30
C ALA A 434 -20.83 15.82 11.33
N VAL A 435 -21.47 15.81 12.50
CA VAL A 435 -21.17 16.80 13.56
C VAL A 435 -19.75 16.68 14.05
N MET A 436 -19.25 15.48 14.25
CA MET A 436 -17.86 15.23 14.69
C MET A 436 -16.86 15.67 13.63
N ILE A 437 -17.04 15.27 12.38
CA ILE A 437 -16.16 15.63 11.26
C ILE A 437 -16.16 17.14 11.00
N ASN A 438 -17.32 17.77 11.06
CA ASN A 438 -17.45 19.22 10.82
C ASN A 438 -16.87 20.10 11.95
N ARG A 439 -16.44 19.53 13.08
CA ARG A 439 -15.66 20.29 14.09
C ARG A 439 -14.30 20.69 13.55
N GLY A 440 -13.70 19.89 12.67
CA GLY A 440 -12.37 20.17 12.11
C GLY A 440 -11.25 20.26 13.16
N GLY A 441 -10.23 21.02 12.85
CA GLY A 441 -9.10 21.29 13.75
C GLY A 441 -8.16 20.08 13.86
N ARG A 442 -7.80 19.69 15.09
CA ARG A 442 -6.79 18.63 15.32
C ARG A 442 -7.15 17.74 16.49
N ILE A 443 -7.02 16.43 16.30
CA ILE A 443 -6.87 15.51 17.44
C ILE A 443 -5.41 15.56 17.89
N PRO A 444 -5.14 15.95 19.16
CA PRO A 444 -3.77 16.08 19.66
C PRO A 444 -2.99 14.77 19.64
N ALA A 445 -1.66 14.87 19.56
CA ALA A 445 -0.80 13.70 19.70
C ALA A 445 -0.99 13.04 21.08
N PRO A 446 -0.96 11.70 21.17
CA PRO A 446 -1.17 10.98 22.42
C PRO A 446 0.03 11.15 23.37
N LEU A 447 -0.22 11.04 24.66
CA LEU A 447 0.83 10.91 25.67
C LEU A 447 1.47 9.51 25.56
N GLN A 448 2.67 9.46 25.01
CA GLN A 448 3.36 8.18 24.77
C GLN A 448 3.74 7.43 26.05
N SER A 449 3.85 8.17 27.20
CA SER A 449 4.13 7.58 28.50
C SER A 449 2.94 6.81 29.09
N LEU A 450 1.74 6.99 28.56
CA LEU A 450 0.52 6.31 29.00
C LEU A 450 0.11 5.17 28.06
N LYS A 451 1.06 4.46 27.50
CA LYS A 451 0.78 3.24 26.74
C LYS A 451 0.29 2.17 27.71
N ASN A 452 -0.96 1.80 27.61
CA ASN A 452 -1.52 0.68 28.34
C ASN A 452 -1.10 -0.64 27.71
#